data_14e721857c7ee3318a3dc250b113a8cb
#
_entry.id   14e721857c7ee3318a3dc250b113a8cb
#
_cell.length_a   1.000
_cell.length_b   1.000
_cell.length_c   1.000
_cell.angle_alpha   90.00
_cell.angle_beta   90.00
_cell.angle_gamma   90.00
#
_symmetry.space_group_name_H-M   'P 1'
#
loop_
_entity.id
_entity.type
_entity.pdbx_description
1 polymer ?
#
loop_
_entity_poly.entity_id
_entity_poly.type
_entity_poly.pdbx_seq_one_letter_code
_entity_poly.pdbx_strand_id
1 'polypeptide(L)'
;EDKAVIEGFGEMGLGFELTDLAPNGVEKLFTVDVVRTTYILDLDGAVAELAVDNGKIIAGKRKDDIDEIEIELVEGEVGALMNFAAKMAELVPVFTEKRSKFARGLALLGIESDLASGKMKVDNEGNARLEVLKLVHQRGDSLLMLQNALKKTAEASAVKQLVKDLQFIRSYVEFGKVFAPAEAAD
;
A
#
# COMPACT_ATOMS: atom_id res chain seq x y z
N GLU A 1 29.55 -12.11 7.91
CA GLU A 1 28.39 -12.68 8.64
C GLU A 1 27.78 -11.60 9.49
N ASP A 2 26.73 -10.97 8.99
CA ASP A 2 26.03 -9.89 9.68
C ASP A 2 25.13 -10.48 10.76
N LYS A 3 25.68 -10.67 11.97
CA LYS A 3 24.82 -10.85 13.14
C LYS A 3 24.20 -9.49 13.47
N ALA A 4 22.88 -9.43 13.52
CA ALA A 4 22.20 -8.25 14.02
C ALA A 4 22.68 -7.97 15.46
N VAL A 5 23.26 -6.79 15.69
CA VAL A 5 23.73 -6.35 17.00
C VAL A 5 22.51 -5.87 17.78
N ILE A 6 21.89 -6.78 18.54
CA ILE A 6 20.69 -6.51 19.35
C ILE A 6 20.99 -5.50 20.46
N GLU A 7 22.24 -5.53 20.96
CA GLU A 7 22.70 -4.69 22.09
C GLU A 7 22.57 -3.17 21.83
N GLY A 8 22.68 -2.73 20.58
CA GLY A 8 22.54 -1.30 20.23
C GLY A 8 21.09 -0.77 20.28
N PHE A 9 20.08 -1.63 20.33
CA PHE A 9 18.68 -1.17 20.34
C PHE A 9 18.27 -0.58 21.69
N GLY A 10 18.89 -1.00 22.80
CA GLY A 10 18.68 -0.40 24.12
C GLY A 10 19.13 1.06 24.16
N GLU A 11 20.22 1.40 23.46
CA GLU A 11 20.74 2.76 23.36
C GLU A 11 19.85 3.68 22.51
N MET A 12 19.02 3.12 21.64
CA MET A 12 18.04 3.83 20.81
C MET A 12 16.72 4.16 21.54
N GLY A 13 16.62 3.87 22.84
CA GLY A 13 15.43 4.19 23.64
C GLY A 13 14.21 3.30 23.36
N LEU A 14 14.40 2.17 22.71
CA LEU A 14 13.37 1.16 22.53
C LEU A 14 13.16 0.40 23.83
N GLY A 15 12.51 0.96 24.82
CA GLY A 15 12.32 0.60 26.21
C GLY A 15 11.93 -0.86 26.59
N PHE A 16 12.36 -1.84 25.77
CA PHE A 16 12.25 -3.27 26.04
C PHE A 16 13.57 -3.96 25.66
N GLU A 17 13.97 -4.92 26.46
CA GLU A 17 15.15 -5.73 26.16
C GLU A 17 14.79 -6.76 25.08
N LEU A 18 15.26 -6.54 23.86
CA LEU A 18 15.06 -7.49 22.74
C LEU A 18 15.63 -8.88 23.06
N THR A 19 16.61 -8.95 23.96
CA THR A 19 17.15 -10.21 24.47
C THR A 19 16.11 -11.06 25.17
N ASP A 20 15.13 -10.46 25.85
CA ASP A 20 14.03 -11.19 26.50
C ASP A 20 13.00 -11.71 25.48
N LEU A 21 12.83 -10.99 24.40
CA LEU A 21 11.90 -11.38 23.32
C LEU A 21 12.52 -12.41 22.36
N ALA A 22 13.83 -12.38 22.19
CA ALA A 22 14.57 -13.24 21.30
C ALA A 22 15.76 -13.90 21.98
N PRO A 23 15.51 -14.78 23.00
CA PRO A 23 16.59 -15.41 23.80
C PRO A 23 17.53 -16.29 22.96
N ASN A 24 17.11 -16.73 21.78
CA ASN A 24 17.92 -17.49 20.85
C ASN A 24 18.58 -16.63 19.76
N GLY A 25 18.48 -15.29 19.89
CA GLY A 25 18.94 -14.33 18.87
C GLY A 25 17.92 -14.09 17.78
N VAL A 26 18.34 -13.38 16.74
CA VAL A 26 17.53 -13.05 15.55
C VAL A 26 18.20 -13.65 14.31
N GLU A 27 17.37 -14.08 13.37
CA GLU A 27 17.83 -14.62 12.09
C GLU A 27 17.39 -13.70 10.95
N LYS A 28 18.27 -13.62 9.92
CA LYS A 28 17.95 -12.89 8.71
C LYS A 28 16.92 -13.67 7.88
N LEU A 29 15.73 -13.10 7.73
CA LEU A 29 14.65 -13.68 6.92
C LEU A 29 14.87 -13.43 5.42
N PHE A 30 15.17 -12.20 5.06
CA PHE A 30 15.43 -11.76 3.68
C PHE A 30 16.26 -10.48 3.65
N THR A 31 16.67 -10.08 2.47
CA THR A 31 17.39 -8.82 2.23
C THR A 31 16.56 -7.96 1.30
N VAL A 32 16.47 -6.66 1.60
CA VAL A 32 16.01 -5.62 0.68
C VAL A 32 17.24 -4.84 0.24
N ASP A 33 17.59 -4.99 -1.03
CA ASP A 33 18.74 -4.31 -1.64
C ASP A 33 18.19 -3.31 -2.67
N VAL A 34 18.25 -2.02 -2.34
CA VAL A 34 17.60 -0.97 -3.11
C VAL A 34 18.48 0.27 -3.20
N VAL A 35 18.52 0.86 -4.37
CA VAL A 35 19.06 2.20 -4.61
C VAL A 35 17.86 3.16 -4.68
N ARG A 36 17.84 4.14 -3.76
CA ARG A 36 16.81 5.17 -3.70
C ARG A 36 17.35 6.50 -4.19
N THR A 37 16.62 7.14 -5.10
CA THR A 37 16.87 8.53 -5.51
C THR A 37 15.68 9.36 -5.10
N THR A 38 15.89 10.42 -4.34
CA THR A 38 14.83 11.30 -3.82
C THR A 38 14.86 12.68 -4.45
N TYR A 39 13.68 13.27 -4.63
CA TYR A 39 13.46 14.61 -5.13
C TYR A 39 12.44 15.30 -4.25
N ILE A 40 12.67 16.58 -3.94
CA ILE A 40 11.66 17.41 -3.31
C ILE A 40 10.89 18.13 -4.40
N LEU A 41 9.59 17.99 -4.38
CA LEU A 41 8.66 18.60 -5.32
C LEU A 41 7.89 19.73 -4.63
N ASP A 42 7.90 20.89 -5.26
CA ASP A 42 6.99 21.99 -4.91
C ASP A 42 5.78 21.90 -5.83
N LEU A 43 4.67 21.49 -5.24
CA LEU A 43 3.38 21.32 -5.91
C LEU A 43 2.50 22.50 -5.58
N ASP A 44 1.51 22.80 -6.44
CA ASP A 44 0.54 23.83 -6.15
C ASP A 44 -0.31 23.44 -4.91
N GLY A 45 0.03 24.03 -3.76
CA GLY A 45 -0.60 23.76 -2.47
C GLY A 45 0.03 22.65 -1.62
N ALA A 46 1.17 22.07 -2.02
CA ALA A 46 1.87 21.06 -1.22
C ALA A 46 3.36 20.97 -1.54
N VAL A 47 4.13 20.50 -0.57
CA VAL A 47 5.50 20.01 -0.76
C VAL A 47 5.49 18.49 -0.59
N ALA A 48 6.08 17.78 -1.51
CA ALA A 48 6.15 16.33 -1.49
C ALA A 48 7.58 15.82 -1.71
N GLU A 49 7.90 14.68 -1.13
CA GLU A 49 9.08 13.89 -1.48
C GLU A 49 8.67 12.83 -2.51
N LEU A 50 9.37 12.79 -3.63
CA LEU A 50 9.27 11.72 -4.61
C LEU A 50 10.53 10.88 -4.51
N ALA A 51 10.36 9.60 -4.20
CA ALA A 51 11.43 8.62 -4.16
C ALA A 51 11.28 7.62 -5.31
N VAL A 52 12.36 7.37 -6.02
CA VAL A 52 12.47 6.33 -7.05
C VAL A 52 13.36 5.22 -6.50
N ASP A 53 12.79 4.05 -6.32
CA ASP A 53 13.46 2.86 -5.79
C ASP A 53 13.69 1.84 -6.90
N ASN A 54 14.94 1.43 -7.06
CA ASN A 54 15.31 0.35 -7.96
C ASN A 54 16.16 -0.69 -7.24
N GLY A 55 15.77 -1.96 -7.31
CA GLY A 55 16.48 -3.00 -6.57
C GLY A 55 15.79 -4.34 -6.51
N LYS A 56 15.96 -5.06 -5.41
CA LYS A 56 15.44 -6.41 -5.23
C LYS A 56 15.16 -6.74 -3.78
N ILE A 57 14.15 -7.59 -3.58
CA ILE A 57 13.95 -8.34 -2.34
C ILE A 57 14.46 -9.76 -2.58
N ILE A 58 15.31 -10.27 -1.69
CA ILE A 58 15.98 -11.57 -1.84
C ILE A 58 15.70 -12.41 -0.61
N ALA A 59 14.99 -13.53 -0.79
CA ALA A 59 14.67 -14.51 0.23
C ALA A 59 15.17 -15.90 -0.20
N GLY A 60 16.38 -16.25 0.19
CA GLY A 60 17.07 -17.45 -0.26
C GLY A 60 17.28 -17.43 -1.77
N LYS A 61 16.62 -18.36 -2.49
CA LYS A 61 16.69 -18.44 -3.98
C LYS A 61 15.57 -17.62 -4.66
N ARG A 62 14.60 -17.12 -3.92
CA ARG A 62 13.48 -16.35 -4.46
C ARG A 62 13.82 -14.87 -4.48
N LYS A 63 13.34 -14.18 -5.50
CA LYS A 63 13.56 -12.74 -5.68
C LYS A 63 12.28 -12.07 -6.13
N ASP A 64 12.13 -10.80 -5.76
CA ASP A 64 11.09 -9.90 -6.25
C ASP A 64 11.76 -8.57 -6.60
N ASP A 65 11.57 -8.11 -7.83
CA ASP A 65 12.22 -6.89 -8.30
C ASP A 65 11.48 -5.66 -7.73
N ILE A 66 12.26 -4.65 -7.36
CA ILE A 66 11.77 -3.34 -6.93
C ILE A 66 12.02 -2.36 -8.06
N ASP A 67 10.95 -1.77 -8.57
CA ASP A 67 10.96 -0.68 -9.52
C ASP A 67 9.74 0.17 -9.18
N GLU A 68 9.92 1.08 -8.22
CA GLU A 68 8.83 1.75 -7.51
C GLU A 68 9.05 3.25 -7.47
N ILE A 69 7.94 3.97 -7.47
CA ILE A 69 7.88 5.40 -7.19
C ILE A 69 7.01 5.57 -5.95
N GLU A 70 7.56 6.18 -4.92
CA GLU A 70 6.85 6.57 -3.71
C GLU A 70 6.70 8.09 -3.70
N ILE A 71 5.53 8.59 -3.31
CA ILE A 71 5.27 10.02 -3.18
C ILE A 71 4.72 10.27 -1.79
N GLU A 72 5.46 11.02 -1.00
CA GLU A 72 5.11 11.32 0.40
C GLU A 72 4.81 12.80 0.58
N LEU A 73 3.71 13.12 1.26
CA LEU A 73 3.38 14.49 1.60
C LEU A 73 4.28 14.98 2.74
N VAL A 74 5.05 16.04 2.49
CA VAL A 74 5.87 16.71 3.50
C VAL A 74 5.07 17.80 4.17
N GLU A 75 4.37 18.63 3.39
CA GLU A 75 3.57 19.76 3.88
C GLU A 75 2.46 20.10 2.89
N GLY A 76 1.33 20.63 3.40
CA GLY A 76 0.23 21.17 2.59
C GLY A 76 -0.92 20.17 2.39
N GLU A 77 -1.61 20.29 1.26
CA GLU A 77 -2.88 19.61 1.01
C GLU A 77 -2.69 18.26 0.30
N VAL A 78 -3.30 17.20 0.86
CA VAL A 78 -3.30 15.85 0.26
C VAL A 78 -3.88 15.86 -1.16
N GLY A 79 -4.84 16.73 -1.43
CA GLY A 79 -5.44 16.86 -2.77
C GLY A 79 -4.44 17.21 -3.85
N ALA A 80 -3.47 18.09 -3.56
CA ALA A 80 -2.40 18.45 -4.50
C ALA A 80 -1.50 17.24 -4.81
N LEU A 81 -1.17 16.43 -3.80
CA LEU A 81 -0.42 15.18 -3.95
C LEU A 81 -1.16 14.18 -4.85
N MET A 82 -2.47 13.99 -4.60
CA MET A 82 -3.30 13.06 -5.38
C MET A 82 -3.44 13.51 -6.84
N ASN A 83 -3.60 14.81 -7.09
CA ASN A 83 -3.64 15.37 -8.43
C ASN A 83 -2.31 15.17 -9.18
N PHE A 84 -1.19 15.33 -8.49
CA PHE A 84 0.13 15.06 -9.07
C PHE A 84 0.29 13.58 -9.40
N ALA A 85 -0.07 12.67 -8.49
CA ALA A 85 -0.01 11.23 -8.71
C ALA A 85 -0.89 10.79 -9.90
N ALA A 86 -2.09 11.37 -10.03
CA ALA A 86 -2.98 11.10 -11.16
C ALA A 86 -2.37 11.54 -12.50
N LYS A 87 -1.82 12.76 -12.57
CA LYS A 87 -1.13 13.25 -13.77
C LYS A 87 0.08 12.39 -14.13
N MET A 88 0.84 11.94 -13.13
CA MET A 88 1.98 11.07 -13.36
C MET A 88 1.54 9.71 -13.93
N ALA A 89 0.43 9.15 -13.44
CA ALA A 89 -0.13 7.90 -13.94
C ALA A 89 -0.63 7.98 -15.40
N GLU A 90 -0.95 9.18 -15.90
CA GLU A 90 -1.26 9.40 -17.32
C GLU A 90 -0.01 9.34 -18.21
N LEU A 91 1.15 9.71 -17.66
CA LEU A 91 2.42 9.81 -18.41
C LEU A 91 3.23 8.51 -18.35
N VAL A 92 3.12 7.79 -17.24
CA VAL A 92 3.92 6.58 -16.98
C VAL A 92 2.98 5.43 -16.64
N PRO A 93 3.13 4.24 -17.26
CA PRO A 93 2.30 3.07 -16.99
C PRO A 93 2.67 2.47 -15.62
N VAL A 94 2.19 3.10 -14.55
CA VAL A 94 2.40 2.67 -13.19
C VAL A 94 1.22 1.85 -12.65
N PHE A 95 1.52 1.03 -11.67
CA PHE A 95 0.52 0.25 -10.94
C PHE A 95 0.68 0.50 -9.46
N THR A 96 -0.40 0.59 -8.73
CA THR A 96 -0.35 0.77 -7.28
C THR A 96 0.13 -0.50 -6.59
N GLU A 97 1.16 -0.40 -5.76
CA GLU A 97 1.59 -1.47 -4.84
C GLU A 97 1.24 -1.08 -3.41
N LYS A 98 0.38 -1.86 -2.78
CA LYS A 98 -0.09 -1.61 -1.42
C LYS A 98 0.79 -2.28 -0.35
N ARG A 99 1.51 -3.33 -0.74
CA ARG A 99 2.34 -4.09 0.18
C ARG A 99 3.67 -3.38 0.38
N SER A 100 4.08 -3.23 1.63
CA SER A 100 5.44 -2.78 1.93
C SER A 100 6.49 -3.79 1.39
N LYS A 101 7.71 -3.34 1.18
CA LYS A 101 8.86 -4.21 0.83
C LYS A 101 9.02 -5.35 1.84
N PHE A 102 8.72 -5.08 3.12
CA PHE A 102 8.71 -6.09 4.17
C PHE A 102 7.63 -7.17 3.94
N ALA A 103 6.39 -6.76 3.68
CA ALA A 103 5.29 -7.70 3.39
C ALA A 103 5.56 -8.53 2.13
N ARG A 104 6.20 -7.95 1.11
CA ARG A 104 6.64 -8.67 -0.09
C ARG A 104 7.73 -9.70 0.22
N GLY A 105 8.67 -9.35 1.12
CA GLY A 105 9.70 -10.27 1.60
C GLY A 105 9.11 -11.47 2.34
N LEU A 106 8.13 -11.25 3.22
CA LEU A 106 7.41 -12.34 3.89
C LEU A 106 6.66 -13.23 2.89
N ALA A 107 6.01 -12.64 1.90
CA ALA A 107 5.32 -13.39 0.85
C ALA A 107 6.28 -14.29 0.03
N LEU A 108 7.52 -13.86 -0.21
CA LEU A 108 8.56 -14.69 -0.83
C LEU A 108 8.91 -15.90 0.03
N LEU A 109 8.80 -15.80 1.34
CA LEU A 109 9.02 -16.92 2.27
C LEU A 109 7.79 -17.85 2.38
N GLY A 110 6.65 -17.45 1.80
CA GLY A 110 5.37 -18.15 1.93
C GLY A 110 4.67 -17.83 3.26
N ILE A 111 5.09 -16.77 3.93
CA ILE A 111 4.44 -16.24 5.14
C ILE A 111 3.39 -15.25 4.66
N GLU A 112 2.14 -15.68 4.57
CA GLU A 112 1.02 -14.78 4.29
C GLU A 112 0.74 -13.96 5.55
N SER A 113 0.83 -12.64 5.43
CA SER A 113 0.25 -11.78 6.45
C SER A 113 -1.27 -11.82 6.29
N ASP A 114 -2.00 -12.08 7.37
CA ASP A 114 -3.48 -12.03 7.46
C ASP A 114 -4.05 -10.60 7.23
N LEU A 115 -3.40 -9.80 6.41
CA LEU A 115 -3.95 -8.55 5.86
C LEU A 115 -5.08 -8.83 4.84
N ALA A 116 -5.48 -10.10 4.73
CA ALA A 116 -6.58 -10.54 3.91
C ALA A 116 -7.91 -10.05 4.50
N SER A 117 -8.47 -9.06 3.86
CA SER A 117 -9.90 -8.83 3.63
C SER A 117 -10.86 -9.51 4.62
N GLY A 118 -10.89 -9.06 5.86
CA GLY A 118 -12.05 -9.32 6.71
C GLY A 118 -13.28 -8.77 5.97
N LYS A 119 -14.29 -9.62 5.76
CA LYS A 119 -15.58 -9.13 5.26
C LYS A 119 -16.07 -8.05 6.21
N MET A 120 -16.07 -6.81 5.74
CA MET A 120 -16.53 -5.69 6.52
C MET A 120 -18.04 -5.89 6.78
N LYS A 121 -18.44 -5.87 8.05
CA LYS A 121 -19.85 -5.85 8.42
C LYS A 121 -20.32 -4.41 8.32
N VAL A 122 -21.40 -4.19 7.60
CA VAL A 122 -22.09 -2.90 7.57
C VAL A 122 -22.79 -2.71 8.92
N ASP A 123 -22.55 -1.58 9.56
CA ASP A 123 -23.28 -1.19 10.76
C ASP A 123 -24.62 -0.56 10.33
N ASN A 124 -25.70 -1.29 10.55
CA ASN A 124 -27.05 -0.85 10.18
C ASN A 124 -27.57 0.36 10.97
N GLU A 125 -26.96 0.65 12.13
CA GLU A 125 -27.29 1.79 12.98
C GLU A 125 -26.27 2.92 12.82
N GLY A 126 -25.22 2.69 12.01
CA GLY A 126 -24.14 3.64 11.77
C GLY A 126 -24.52 4.77 10.81
N ASN A 127 -23.61 5.72 10.67
CA ASN A 127 -23.75 6.81 9.71
C ASN A 127 -23.61 6.25 8.28
N ALA A 128 -24.70 6.34 7.49
CA ALA A 128 -24.77 5.79 6.14
C ALA A 128 -23.63 6.27 5.22
N ARG A 129 -23.21 7.53 5.33
CA ARG A 129 -22.09 8.10 4.56
C ARG A 129 -20.76 7.39 4.91
N LEU A 130 -20.50 7.19 6.19
CA LEU A 130 -19.29 6.50 6.65
C LEU A 130 -19.30 5.03 6.20
N GLU A 131 -20.45 4.36 6.27
CA GLU A 131 -20.57 2.97 5.80
C GLU A 131 -20.35 2.84 4.31
N VAL A 132 -20.88 3.78 3.50
CA VAL A 132 -20.61 3.83 2.05
C VAL A 132 -19.12 4.04 1.79
N LEU A 133 -18.46 4.98 2.48
CA LEU A 133 -17.01 5.23 2.33
C LEU A 133 -16.18 3.99 2.68
N LYS A 134 -16.52 3.29 3.76
CA LYS A 134 -15.86 2.02 4.14
C LYS A 134 -16.01 0.97 3.04
N LEU A 135 -17.20 0.81 2.46
CA LEU A 135 -17.46 -0.15 1.39
C LEU A 135 -16.68 0.20 0.12
N VAL A 136 -16.63 1.48 -0.26
CA VAL A 136 -15.83 1.95 -1.40
C VAL A 136 -14.35 1.68 -1.16
N HIS A 137 -13.84 1.97 0.04
CA HIS A 137 -12.45 1.71 0.42
C HIS A 137 -12.10 0.22 0.31
N GLN A 138 -12.93 -0.65 0.90
CA GLN A 138 -12.73 -2.10 0.83
C GLN A 138 -12.70 -2.61 -0.62
N ARG A 139 -13.56 -2.07 -1.50
CA ARG A 139 -13.56 -2.46 -2.92
C ARG A 139 -12.35 -1.90 -3.67
N GLY A 140 -11.89 -0.70 -3.31
CA GLY A 140 -10.61 -0.17 -3.78
C GLY A 140 -9.45 -1.10 -3.47
N ASP A 141 -9.37 -1.59 -2.23
CA ASP A 141 -8.36 -2.57 -1.81
C ASP A 141 -8.43 -3.86 -2.64
N SER A 142 -9.64 -4.37 -2.88
CA SER A 142 -9.84 -5.55 -3.74
C SER A 142 -9.35 -5.31 -5.17
N LEU A 143 -9.60 -4.13 -5.74
CA LEU A 143 -9.10 -3.76 -7.07
C LEU A 143 -7.57 -3.76 -7.14
N LEU A 144 -6.90 -3.21 -6.13
CA LEU A 144 -5.44 -3.19 -6.08
C LEU A 144 -4.85 -4.61 -5.99
N MET A 145 -5.47 -5.49 -5.20
CA MET A 145 -5.06 -6.89 -5.12
C MET A 145 -5.26 -7.63 -6.46
N LEU A 146 -6.39 -7.40 -7.13
CA LEU A 146 -6.68 -8.00 -8.44
C LEU A 146 -5.74 -7.50 -9.53
N GLN A 147 -5.36 -6.23 -9.50
CA GLN A 147 -4.37 -5.67 -10.40
C GLN A 147 -3.04 -6.41 -10.31
N ASN A 148 -2.56 -6.68 -9.09
CA ASN A 148 -1.34 -7.45 -8.88
C ASN A 148 -1.47 -8.91 -9.33
N ALA A 149 -2.64 -9.53 -9.16
CA ALA A 149 -2.91 -10.87 -9.67
C ALA A 149 -2.91 -10.90 -11.21
N LEU A 150 -3.49 -9.91 -11.85
CA LEU A 150 -3.53 -9.79 -13.32
C LEU A 150 -2.15 -9.57 -13.95
N LYS A 151 -1.23 -8.89 -13.25
CA LYS A 151 0.17 -8.79 -13.67
C LYS A 151 0.86 -10.15 -13.78
N LYS A 152 0.53 -11.08 -12.87
CA LYS A 152 1.18 -12.40 -12.78
C LYS A 152 0.51 -13.44 -13.67
N THR A 153 -0.81 -13.41 -13.74
CA THR A 153 -1.61 -14.41 -14.45
C THR A 153 -2.84 -13.71 -15.06
N ALA A 154 -2.96 -13.63 -16.37
CA ALA A 154 -4.13 -13.02 -17.03
C ALA A 154 -5.37 -13.93 -16.93
N GLU A 155 -5.76 -14.32 -15.70
CA GLU A 155 -6.89 -15.22 -15.48
C GLU A 155 -8.23 -14.53 -15.72
N ALA A 156 -9.11 -15.18 -16.49
CA ALA A 156 -10.45 -14.67 -16.77
C ALA A 156 -11.31 -14.47 -15.50
N SER A 157 -11.04 -15.23 -14.43
CA SER A 157 -11.67 -15.08 -13.11
C SER A 157 -11.36 -13.74 -12.46
N ALA A 158 -10.10 -13.31 -12.51
CA ALA A 158 -9.64 -12.03 -11.98
C ALA A 158 -10.24 -10.85 -12.76
N VAL A 159 -10.34 -10.95 -14.10
CA VAL A 159 -11.00 -9.94 -14.93
C VAL A 159 -12.48 -9.81 -14.57
N LYS A 160 -13.20 -10.93 -14.40
CA LYS A 160 -14.60 -10.92 -14.00
C LYS A 160 -14.81 -10.28 -12.64
N GLN A 161 -13.91 -10.54 -11.68
CA GLN A 161 -13.98 -9.95 -10.35
C GLN A 161 -13.69 -8.45 -10.42
N LEU A 162 -12.69 -8.02 -11.22
CA LEU A 162 -12.38 -6.62 -11.46
C LEU A 162 -13.62 -5.84 -11.96
N VAL A 163 -14.32 -6.39 -12.97
CA VAL A 163 -15.55 -5.76 -13.49
C VAL A 163 -16.62 -5.64 -12.42
N LYS A 164 -16.81 -6.67 -11.59
CA LYS A 164 -17.77 -6.62 -10.48
C LYS A 164 -17.41 -5.53 -9.46
N ASP A 165 -16.15 -5.46 -9.06
CA ASP A 165 -15.72 -4.48 -8.06
C ASP A 165 -15.85 -3.04 -8.60
N LEU A 166 -15.53 -2.80 -9.87
CA LEU A 166 -15.76 -1.52 -10.52
C LEU A 166 -17.25 -1.15 -10.58
N GLN A 167 -18.13 -2.10 -10.90
CA GLN A 167 -19.57 -1.88 -10.90
C GLN A 167 -20.08 -1.55 -9.49
N PHE A 168 -19.57 -2.23 -8.46
CA PHE A 168 -19.89 -1.94 -7.08
C PHE A 168 -19.47 -0.52 -6.69
N ILE A 169 -18.21 -0.16 -6.95
CA ILE A 169 -17.70 1.18 -6.63
C ILE A 169 -18.55 2.24 -7.31
N ARG A 170 -18.84 2.08 -8.60
CA ARG A 170 -19.73 3.00 -9.32
C ARG A 170 -21.08 3.14 -8.63
N SER A 171 -21.71 2.02 -8.25
CA SER A 171 -23.03 2.04 -7.59
C SER A 171 -22.97 2.76 -6.23
N TYR A 172 -21.91 2.53 -5.44
CA TYR A 172 -21.75 3.20 -4.16
C TYR A 172 -21.43 4.69 -4.30
N VAL A 173 -20.65 5.07 -5.30
CA VAL A 173 -20.38 6.49 -5.59
C VAL A 173 -21.67 7.22 -5.99
N GLU A 174 -22.46 6.61 -6.88
CA GLU A 174 -23.77 7.18 -7.27
C GLU A 174 -24.74 7.27 -6.09
N PHE A 175 -24.78 6.24 -5.24
CA PHE A 175 -25.57 6.26 -4.02
C PHE A 175 -25.05 7.31 -3.02
N GLY A 176 -23.72 7.44 -2.89
CA GLY A 176 -23.07 8.40 -2.00
C GLY A 176 -23.36 9.88 -2.36
N LYS A 177 -23.61 10.19 -3.63
CA LYS A 177 -23.99 11.53 -4.08
C LYS A 177 -25.28 12.04 -3.39
N VAL A 178 -26.17 11.11 -3.00
CA VAL A 178 -27.40 11.47 -2.25
C VAL A 178 -27.07 12.09 -0.89
N PHE A 179 -25.92 11.79 -0.32
CA PHE A 179 -25.48 12.26 0.99
C PHE A 179 -24.38 13.33 0.91
N ALA A 180 -23.94 13.68 -0.30
CA ALA A 180 -22.93 14.72 -0.50
C ALA A 180 -23.58 16.10 -0.33
N PRO A 181 -22.87 17.08 0.27
CA PRO A 181 -23.29 18.48 0.20
C PRO A 181 -23.41 18.92 -1.26
N ALA A 182 -24.37 19.79 -1.55
CA ALA A 182 -24.63 20.28 -2.92
C ALA A 182 -23.38 20.93 -3.58
N GLU A 183 -22.43 21.39 -2.79
CA GLU A 183 -21.18 22.04 -3.23
C GLU A 183 -20.08 21.04 -3.68
N ALA A 184 -20.28 19.73 -3.48
CA ALA A 184 -19.31 18.70 -3.84
C ALA A 184 -19.71 17.91 -5.11
N ALA A 185 -20.66 18.42 -5.87
CA ALA A 185 -21.26 17.72 -7.02
C ALA A 185 -20.75 18.20 -8.39
N ASP A 186 -19.77 19.14 -8.45
CA ASP A 186 -19.15 19.68 -9.67
C ASP A 186 -17.79 19.03 -9.96
#